data_d56b6cac280b7ea497646e2a01df9e7d
#
_entry.id   d56b6cac280b7ea497646e2a01df9e7d
#
_cell.length_a   1.000
_cell.length_b   1.000
_cell.length_c   1.000
_cell.angle_alpha   90.00
_cell.angle_beta   90.00
_cell.angle_gamma   90.00
#
_symmetry.space_group_name_H-M   'P 1'
#
loop_
_entity.id
_entity.type
_entity.pdbx_description
1 polymer ?
#
loop_
_entity_poly.entity_id
_entity_poly.type
_entity_poly.pdbx_seq_one_letter_code
_entity_poly.pdbx_strand_id
1 'polypeptide(L)'
;KPGDTVKIKDTEIIALDSFDRTELVTAPKGTILKDNPVRDMDKLAVNYIVKTPGGTVYHSGDSHYSNYFAKHGNEHKIDVALGSYGENPRGMTDKINAADMLRMAESLKCEVIIPFHHDIWTNFLADPKEITTLWNMKKDRLQYKFKPFIWQVGGKFTFPNDKDKMEFMFDRGFHDAFEIEPDLPFKSLL
;
A
#
# COMPACT_ATOMS: atom_id res chain seq x y z
N LYS A 1 -5.98 17.31 6.80
CA LYS A 1 -4.86 17.82 5.97
C LYS A 1 -3.54 17.38 6.58
N PRO A 2 -2.43 17.43 5.83
CA PRO A 2 -1.12 17.11 6.39
C PRO A 2 -0.82 17.88 7.68
N GLY A 3 -0.28 17.20 8.68
CA GLY A 3 -0.01 17.73 10.01
C GLY A 3 -1.16 17.62 11.02
N ASP A 4 -2.36 17.30 10.57
CA ASP A 4 -3.49 17.10 11.49
C ASP A 4 -3.31 15.80 12.28
N THR A 5 -3.64 15.84 13.56
CA THR A 5 -3.56 14.70 14.47
C THR A 5 -4.88 14.53 15.22
N VAL A 6 -5.35 13.30 15.33
CA VAL A 6 -6.54 12.92 16.09
C VAL A 6 -6.20 11.80 17.07
N LYS A 7 -6.68 11.92 18.30
CA LYS A 7 -6.56 10.86 19.32
C LYS A 7 -7.91 10.28 19.64
N ILE A 8 -8.00 8.95 19.56
CA ILE A 8 -9.20 8.17 19.91
C ILE A 8 -8.77 7.09 20.90
N LYS A 9 -9.07 7.28 22.18
CA LYS A 9 -8.59 6.41 23.26
C LYS A 9 -7.05 6.29 23.21
N ASP A 10 -6.53 5.09 23.08
CA ASP A 10 -5.10 4.78 23.06
C ASP A 10 -4.50 4.82 21.64
N THR A 11 -5.28 5.25 20.64
CA THR A 11 -4.86 5.34 19.24
C THR A 11 -4.64 6.80 18.84
N GLU A 12 -3.49 7.08 18.22
CA GLU A 12 -3.18 8.37 17.60
C GLU A 12 -3.11 8.20 16.08
N ILE A 13 -3.86 9.03 15.36
CA ILE A 13 -3.87 9.06 13.88
C ILE A 13 -3.26 10.39 13.44
N ILE A 14 -2.24 10.32 12.59
CA ILE A 14 -1.53 11.48 12.05
C ILE A 14 -1.68 11.48 10.54
N ALA A 15 -2.14 12.58 9.98
CA ALA A 15 -2.15 12.83 8.54
C ALA A 15 -0.79 13.40 8.10
N LEU A 16 -0.20 12.80 7.08
CA LEU A 16 1.11 13.16 6.54
C LEU A 16 1.01 13.60 5.08
N ASP A 17 2.06 14.24 4.60
CA ASP A 17 2.19 14.60 3.19
C ASP A 17 2.03 13.37 2.28
N SER A 18 1.33 13.57 1.16
CA SER A 18 1.12 12.54 0.14
C SER A 18 1.42 13.12 -1.23
N PHE A 19 1.63 12.25 -2.21
CA PHE A 19 1.79 12.62 -3.59
C PHE A 19 0.88 11.77 -4.46
N ASP A 20 -0.29 12.30 -4.77
CA ASP A 20 -1.27 11.69 -5.67
C ASP A 20 -1.49 12.58 -6.89
N ARG A 21 -1.27 12.02 -8.09
CA ARG A 21 -1.47 12.70 -9.36
C ARG A 21 -2.84 12.45 -9.98
N THR A 22 -3.60 11.55 -9.44
CA THR A 22 -4.88 11.10 -10.00
C THR A 22 -5.88 12.26 -10.06
N GLU A 23 -5.84 13.15 -9.09
CA GLU A 23 -6.67 14.36 -9.07
C GLU A 23 -6.44 15.28 -10.29
N LEU A 24 -5.21 15.33 -10.83
CA LEU A 24 -4.92 16.12 -12.05
C LEU A 24 -5.60 15.55 -13.29
N VAL A 25 -5.72 14.23 -13.38
CA VAL A 25 -6.28 13.54 -14.55
C VAL A 25 -7.80 13.50 -14.49
N THR A 26 -8.37 13.46 -13.30
CA THR A 26 -9.82 13.35 -13.05
C THR A 26 -10.52 14.68 -12.89
N ALA A 27 -9.78 15.79 -12.80
CA ALA A 27 -10.37 17.12 -12.72
C ALA A 27 -11.32 17.35 -13.91
N PRO A 28 -12.56 17.83 -13.67
CA PRO A 28 -13.50 18.08 -14.76
C PRO A 28 -12.92 18.99 -15.82
N LYS A 29 -13.11 18.62 -17.08
CA LYS A 29 -12.64 19.41 -18.23
C LYS A 29 -13.15 20.85 -18.12
N GLY A 30 -12.24 21.80 -18.07
CA GLY A 30 -12.58 23.23 -17.88
C GLY A 30 -12.47 23.73 -16.45
N THR A 31 -12.07 22.90 -15.48
CA THR A 31 -11.70 23.39 -14.15
C THR A 31 -10.45 24.28 -14.28
N ILE A 32 -10.62 25.57 -14.07
CA ILE A 32 -9.49 26.48 -13.97
C ILE A 32 -8.93 26.35 -12.58
N LEU A 33 -7.82 25.64 -12.47
CA LEU A 33 -7.03 25.62 -11.24
C LEU A 33 -6.37 26.99 -11.11
N LYS A 34 -6.97 27.86 -10.30
CA LYS A 34 -6.57 29.27 -10.16
C LYS A 34 -5.19 29.45 -9.55
N ASP A 35 -4.75 28.50 -8.77
CA ASP A 35 -3.44 28.50 -8.11
C ASP A 35 -2.66 27.25 -8.47
N ASN A 36 -1.35 27.26 -8.28
CA ASN A 36 -0.45 26.18 -8.67
C ASN A 36 -1.06 24.79 -8.33
N PRO A 37 -1.51 24.02 -9.33
CA PRO A 37 -2.26 22.78 -9.12
C PRO A 37 -1.48 21.75 -8.30
N VAL A 38 -0.18 21.69 -8.45
CA VAL A 38 0.70 20.80 -7.70
C VAL A 38 0.68 21.14 -6.21
N ARG A 39 0.57 22.43 -5.88
CA ARG A 39 0.57 22.90 -4.49
C ARG A 39 -0.75 22.63 -3.76
N ASP A 40 -1.85 22.66 -4.49
CA ASP A 40 -3.17 22.39 -3.91
C ASP A 40 -3.43 20.88 -3.79
N MET A 41 -2.88 20.06 -4.66
CA MET A 41 -2.92 18.61 -4.56
C MET A 41 -2.12 18.07 -3.38
N ASP A 42 -0.92 18.58 -3.17
CA ASP A 42 -0.10 18.24 -2.00
C ASP A 42 -0.79 18.56 -0.65
N LYS A 43 -1.84 19.40 -0.68
CA LYS A 43 -2.62 19.75 0.50
C LYS A 43 -3.86 18.89 0.73
N LEU A 44 -4.33 18.19 -0.28
CA LEU A 44 -5.59 17.42 -0.24
C LEU A 44 -5.33 15.94 -0.04
N ALA A 45 -4.36 15.37 -0.73
CA ALA A 45 -3.96 13.99 -0.55
C ALA A 45 -3.16 13.79 0.74
N VAL A 46 -3.44 12.73 1.48
CA VAL A 46 -2.78 12.43 2.74
C VAL A 46 -2.42 10.96 2.85
N ASN A 47 -1.25 10.71 3.42
CA ASN A 47 -0.88 9.43 3.98
C ASN A 47 -1.23 9.43 5.47
N TYR A 48 -1.38 8.26 6.07
CA TYR A 48 -1.71 8.16 7.49
C TYR A 48 -0.70 7.32 8.25
N ILE A 49 -0.44 7.75 9.48
CA ILE A 49 0.14 6.90 10.53
C ILE A 49 -0.92 6.67 11.58
N VAL A 50 -1.11 5.40 11.95
CA VAL A 50 -1.98 4.97 13.04
C VAL A 50 -1.09 4.31 14.10
N LYS A 51 -0.90 5.02 15.22
CA LYS A 51 -0.15 4.50 16.37
C LYS A 51 -1.11 3.88 17.37
N THR A 52 -0.86 2.63 17.71
CA THR A 52 -1.62 1.87 18.69
C THR A 52 -0.68 1.28 19.72
N PRO A 53 -1.18 0.79 20.87
CA PRO A 53 -0.34 0.06 21.85
C PRO A 53 0.33 -1.19 21.26
N GLY A 54 -0.25 -1.77 20.20
CA GLY A 54 0.27 -2.98 19.54
C GLY A 54 1.27 -2.72 18.41
N GLY A 55 1.44 -1.47 17.99
CA GLY A 55 2.36 -1.09 16.91
C GLY A 55 1.88 0.08 16.09
N THR A 56 2.71 0.51 15.16
CA THR A 56 2.48 1.66 14.28
C THR A 56 2.24 1.18 12.85
N VAL A 57 1.10 1.55 12.29
CA VAL A 57 0.71 1.24 10.91
C VAL A 57 0.80 2.50 10.07
N TYR A 58 1.45 2.39 8.91
CA TYR A 58 1.46 3.41 7.87
C TYR A 58 0.50 3.02 6.74
N HIS A 59 -0.28 3.95 6.24
CA HIS A 59 -1.18 3.75 5.10
C HIS A 59 -0.90 4.81 4.04
N SER A 60 -0.52 4.39 2.85
CA SER A 60 -0.10 5.29 1.77
C SER A 60 -1.25 6.04 1.10
N GLY A 61 -2.52 5.76 1.43
CA GLY A 61 -3.60 6.20 0.55
C GLY A 61 -3.32 5.74 -0.88
N ASP A 62 -3.69 6.52 -1.87
CA ASP A 62 -3.35 6.31 -3.28
C ASP A 62 -2.05 7.01 -3.71
N SER A 63 -1.16 7.30 -2.75
CA SER A 63 0.11 7.97 -3.02
C SER A 63 0.98 7.20 -4.01
N HIS A 64 1.53 7.92 -4.96
CA HIS A 64 2.61 7.43 -5.81
C HIS A 64 3.91 7.31 -5.01
N TYR A 65 4.90 6.61 -5.57
CA TYR A 65 6.22 6.61 -4.95
C TYR A 65 6.82 8.03 -4.94
N SER A 66 7.24 8.46 -3.76
CA SER A 66 7.83 9.79 -3.56
C SER A 66 8.85 9.80 -2.42
N ASN A 67 9.64 10.86 -2.34
CA ASN A 67 10.59 11.08 -1.25
C ASN A 67 9.92 11.32 0.11
N TYR A 68 8.60 11.53 0.15
CA TYR A 68 7.86 11.60 1.41
C TYR A 68 8.00 10.32 2.22
N PHE A 69 8.09 9.16 1.60
CA PHE A 69 8.30 7.90 2.34
C PHE A 69 9.61 7.91 3.14
N ALA A 70 10.69 8.44 2.56
CA ALA A 70 11.97 8.57 3.29
C ALA A 70 11.88 9.60 4.43
N LYS A 71 11.19 10.73 4.21
CA LYS A 71 10.90 11.71 5.25
C LYS A 71 10.15 11.05 6.41
N HIS A 72 9.04 10.39 6.10
CA HIS A 72 8.18 9.76 7.12
C HIS A 72 8.90 8.65 7.90
N GLY A 73 9.69 7.83 7.22
CA GLY A 73 10.50 6.77 7.86
C GLY A 73 11.66 7.30 8.72
N ASN A 74 12.09 8.55 8.51
CA ASN A 74 13.05 9.22 9.39
C ASN A 74 12.39 9.89 10.60
N GLU A 75 11.17 10.38 10.44
CA GLU A 75 10.44 11.11 11.48
C GLU A 75 9.63 10.19 12.40
N HIS A 76 9.25 9.00 11.92
CA HIS A 76 8.38 8.08 12.66
C HIS A 76 8.91 6.65 12.64
N LYS A 77 8.76 5.94 13.76
CA LYS A 77 8.91 4.50 13.78
C LYS A 77 7.66 3.86 13.16
N ILE A 78 7.85 3.02 12.15
CA ILE A 78 6.77 2.33 11.42
C ILE A 78 7.02 0.83 11.52
N ASP A 79 6.04 0.08 12.02
CA ASP A 79 6.15 -1.37 12.14
C ASP A 79 5.57 -2.05 10.89
N VAL A 80 4.38 -1.63 10.44
CA VAL A 80 3.69 -2.17 9.27
C VAL A 80 3.34 -1.06 8.30
N ALA A 81 3.62 -1.24 7.02
CA ALA A 81 3.22 -0.30 5.98
C ALA A 81 2.25 -0.96 4.98
N LEU A 82 1.20 -0.23 4.63
CA LEU A 82 0.25 -0.59 3.56
C LEU A 82 0.52 0.31 2.36
N GLY A 83 0.79 -0.29 1.20
CA GLY A 83 1.13 0.43 -0.04
C GLY A 83 0.11 0.18 -1.15
N SER A 84 -0.33 1.25 -1.84
CA SER A 84 -1.23 1.19 -2.99
C SER A 84 -0.49 0.60 -4.19
N TYR A 85 -0.67 -0.69 -4.41
CA TYR A 85 0.01 -1.47 -5.42
C TYR A 85 -0.88 -1.69 -6.65
N GLY A 86 -0.27 -1.74 -7.82
CA GLY A 86 -0.96 -2.10 -9.06
C GLY A 86 -0.09 -1.92 -10.29
N GLU A 87 -0.54 -2.48 -11.41
CA GLU A 87 0.03 -2.16 -12.71
C GLU A 87 -0.45 -0.79 -13.18
N ASN A 88 0.40 -0.13 -13.95
CA ASN A 88 0.07 1.15 -14.55
C ASN A 88 -0.16 0.97 -16.05
N PRO A 89 -1.33 1.37 -16.60
CA PRO A 89 -1.54 1.41 -18.04
C PRO A 89 -0.48 2.27 -18.73
N ARG A 90 -0.21 1.95 -19.99
CA ARG A 90 0.79 2.69 -20.77
C ARG A 90 0.48 4.19 -20.79
N GLY A 91 1.45 4.99 -20.36
CA GLY A 91 1.33 6.45 -20.30
C GLY A 91 0.65 7.00 -19.04
N MET A 92 0.27 6.14 -18.12
CA MET A 92 -0.22 6.54 -16.80
C MET A 92 0.75 6.08 -15.71
N THR A 93 0.85 6.85 -14.64
CA THR A 93 1.54 6.46 -13.42
C THR A 93 0.60 6.79 -12.27
N ASP A 94 -0.09 5.79 -11.75
CA ASP A 94 -1.10 5.94 -10.71
C ASP A 94 -0.80 5.08 -9.49
N LYS A 95 -0.34 3.84 -9.70
CA LYS A 95 -0.05 2.92 -8.61
C LYS A 95 1.45 2.71 -8.40
N ILE A 96 1.82 2.31 -7.20
CA ILE A 96 3.18 1.89 -6.85
C ILE A 96 3.38 0.49 -7.44
N ASN A 97 4.39 0.31 -8.29
CA ASN A 97 4.74 -1.00 -8.84
C ASN A 97 5.51 -1.86 -7.82
N ALA A 98 5.76 -3.14 -8.14
CA ALA A 98 6.41 -4.06 -7.21
C ALA A 98 7.81 -3.61 -6.77
N ALA A 99 8.60 -3.03 -7.68
CA ALA A 99 9.94 -2.53 -7.33
C ALA A 99 9.86 -1.31 -6.40
N ASP A 100 8.90 -0.41 -6.65
CA ASP A 100 8.68 0.77 -5.82
C ASP A 100 8.05 0.41 -4.46
N MET A 101 7.28 -0.68 -4.36
CA MET A 101 6.83 -1.23 -3.08
C MET A 101 8.02 -1.61 -2.17
N LEU A 102 9.03 -2.28 -2.74
CA LEU A 102 10.24 -2.62 -1.97
C LEU A 102 11.02 -1.38 -1.57
N ARG A 103 11.13 -0.39 -2.46
CA ARG A 103 11.77 0.90 -2.15
C ARG A 103 11.00 1.69 -1.09
N MET A 104 9.67 1.65 -1.12
CA MET A 104 8.81 2.26 -0.11
C MET A 104 9.07 1.63 1.27
N ALA A 105 9.09 0.29 1.36
CA ALA A 105 9.36 -0.41 2.60
C ALA A 105 10.74 -0.07 3.19
N GLU A 106 11.76 -0.02 2.35
CA GLU A 106 13.11 0.38 2.75
C GLU A 106 13.16 1.84 3.22
N SER A 107 12.51 2.75 2.48
CA SER A 107 12.43 4.17 2.81
C SER A 107 11.68 4.44 4.11
N LEU A 108 10.58 3.75 4.35
CA LEU A 108 9.79 3.81 5.58
C LEU A 108 10.46 3.09 6.76
N LYS A 109 11.47 2.25 6.50
CA LYS A 109 12.16 1.42 7.50
C LYS A 109 11.19 0.52 8.29
N CYS A 110 10.09 0.08 7.66
CA CYS A 110 9.10 -0.77 8.29
C CYS A 110 9.60 -2.22 8.43
N GLU A 111 8.96 -3.02 9.31
CA GLU A 111 9.26 -4.45 9.42
C GLU A 111 8.45 -5.28 8.41
N VAL A 112 7.24 -4.83 8.06
CA VAL A 112 6.34 -5.52 7.12
C VAL A 112 5.74 -4.54 6.13
N ILE A 113 5.72 -4.93 4.84
CA ILE A 113 5.01 -4.22 3.77
C ILE A 113 3.87 -5.06 3.23
N ILE A 114 2.68 -4.50 3.15
CA ILE A 114 1.46 -5.16 2.70
C ILE A 114 0.90 -4.39 1.49
N PRO A 115 0.77 -5.03 0.31
CA PRO A 115 0.11 -4.41 -0.83
C PRO A 115 -1.41 -4.40 -0.64
N PHE A 116 -2.04 -3.35 -1.12
CA PHE A 116 -3.49 -3.25 -1.27
C PHE A 116 -3.85 -2.55 -2.58
N HIS A 117 -5.12 -2.51 -2.94
CA HIS A 117 -5.65 -1.80 -4.12
C HIS A 117 -5.31 -2.46 -5.48
N HIS A 118 -4.72 -3.64 -5.51
CA HIS A 118 -4.24 -4.29 -6.73
C HIS A 118 -5.29 -5.12 -7.48
N ASP A 119 -6.49 -5.24 -6.93
CA ASP A 119 -7.56 -6.12 -7.41
C ASP A 119 -8.91 -5.39 -7.62
N ILE A 120 -8.93 -4.06 -7.56
CA ILE A 120 -10.16 -3.26 -7.61
C ILE A 120 -10.50 -2.84 -9.04
N TRP A 121 -9.53 -2.37 -9.80
CA TRP A 121 -9.73 -1.80 -11.11
C TRP A 121 -9.09 -2.64 -12.20
N THR A 122 -9.86 -3.03 -13.23
CA THR A 122 -9.38 -3.88 -14.34
C THR A 122 -8.13 -3.36 -15.04
N ASN A 123 -7.95 -2.04 -15.09
CA ASN A 123 -6.78 -1.42 -15.71
C ASN A 123 -5.53 -1.39 -14.84
N PHE A 124 -5.67 -1.71 -13.55
CA PHE A 124 -4.59 -1.64 -12.55
C PHE A 124 -4.40 -2.99 -11.83
N LEU A 125 -5.01 -4.06 -12.36
CA LEU A 125 -4.83 -5.40 -11.80
C LEU A 125 -3.36 -5.79 -11.83
N ALA A 126 -2.86 -6.28 -10.69
CA ALA A 126 -1.50 -6.75 -10.56
C ALA A 126 -1.43 -7.99 -9.67
N ASP A 127 -0.51 -8.89 -9.97
CA ASP A 127 -0.25 -10.04 -9.11
C ASP A 127 0.69 -9.65 -7.96
N PRO A 128 0.23 -9.60 -6.72
CA PRO A 128 1.07 -9.22 -5.58
C PRO A 128 2.22 -10.21 -5.33
N LYS A 129 2.19 -11.41 -5.91
CA LYS A 129 3.32 -12.36 -5.86
C LYS A 129 4.56 -11.85 -6.57
N GLU A 130 4.43 -10.87 -7.47
CA GLU A 130 5.57 -10.18 -8.06
C GLU A 130 6.45 -9.52 -6.98
N ILE A 131 5.83 -8.93 -5.97
CA ILE A 131 6.54 -8.30 -4.85
C ILE A 131 7.38 -9.32 -4.10
N THR A 132 6.81 -10.49 -3.77
CA THR A 132 7.54 -11.56 -3.08
C THR A 132 8.65 -12.15 -3.94
N THR A 133 8.43 -12.28 -5.24
CA THR A 133 9.43 -12.74 -6.20
C THR A 133 10.62 -11.78 -6.25
N LEU A 134 10.38 -10.50 -6.45
CA LEU A 134 11.43 -9.48 -6.46
C LEU A 134 12.16 -9.37 -5.12
N TRP A 135 11.43 -9.48 -4.01
CA TRP A 135 12.01 -9.47 -2.68
C TRP A 135 12.96 -10.66 -2.50
N ASN A 136 12.55 -11.87 -2.87
CA ASN A 136 13.41 -13.06 -2.79
C ASN A 136 14.68 -12.93 -3.63
N MET A 137 14.60 -12.32 -4.80
CA MET A 137 15.76 -12.08 -5.68
C MET A 137 16.74 -11.06 -5.11
N LYS A 138 16.27 -10.12 -4.32
CA LYS A 138 17.06 -8.93 -3.91
C LYS A 138 17.45 -8.91 -2.44
N LYS A 139 16.71 -9.61 -1.57
CA LYS A 139 16.79 -9.49 -0.10
C LYS A 139 18.20 -9.67 0.45
N ASP A 140 18.92 -10.69 -0.04
CA ASP A 140 20.26 -11.01 0.47
C ASP A 140 21.30 -9.99 -0.01
N ARG A 141 21.22 -9.61 -1.29
CA ARG A 141 22.13 -8.62 -1.88
C ARG A 141 21.94 -7.22 -1.29
N LEU A 142 20.69 -6.81 -1.07
CA LEU A 142 20.35 -5.49 -0.54
C LEU A 142 20.15 -5.50 0.97
N GLN A 143 20.26 -6.66 1.61
CA GLN A 143 20.14 -6.84 3.06
C GLN A 143 18.84 -6.24 3.62
N TYR A 144 17.72 -6.48 2.95
CA TYR A 144 16.43 -5.98 3.38
C TYR A 144 16.10 -6.39 4.81
N LYS A 145 15.61 -5.44 5.59
CA LYS A 145 15.21 -5.63 7.01
C LYS A 145 13.70 -5.79 7.18
N PHE A 146 12.96 -5.84 6.08
CA PHE A 146 11.52 -6.00 6.05
C PHE A 146 11.12 -7.26 5.29
N LYS A 147 9.86 -7.68 5.46
CA LYS A 147 9.23 -8.75 4.70
C LYS A 147 7.96 -8.25 4.01
N PRO A 148 7.67 -8.66 2.77
CA PRO A 148 6.34 -8.50 2.20
C PRO A 148 5.39 -9.51 2.83
N PHE A 149 4.15 -9.11 3.05
CA PHE A 149 3.06 -9.99 3.44
C PHE A 149 1.90 -9.82 2.46
N ILE A 150 1.48 -10.92 1.83
CA ILE A 150 0.38 -10.93 0.88
C ILE A 150 -0.85 -11.52 1.55
N TRP A 151 -1.95 -10.80 1.53
CA TRP A 151 -3.22 -11.27 2.03
C TRP A 151 -4.29 -11.31 0.95
N GLN A 152 -5.27 -12.17 1.16
CA GLN A 152 -6.52 -12.17 0.39
C GLN A 152 -7.56 -11.29 1.07
N VAL A 153 -8.57 -10.87 0.32
CA VAL A 153 -9.75 -10.19 0.87
C VAL A 153 -10.38 -11.04 1.98
N GLY A 154 -10.57 -10.44 3.14
CA GLY A 154 -11.02 -11.13 4.36
C GLY A 154 -9.88 -11.75 5.18
N GLY A 155 -8.64 -11.68 4.69
CA GLY A 155 -7.46 -12.11 5.45
C GLY A 155 -7.20 -11.25 6.69
N LYS A 156 -6.43 -11.80 7.62
CA LYS A 156 -6.05 -11.13 8.87
C LYS A 156 -4.54 -11.12 9.04
N PHE A 157 -4.00 -10.01 9.48
CA PHE A 157 -2.63 -9.87 9.93
C PHE A 157 -2.60 -9.30 11.35
N THR A 158 -1.83 -9.91 12.23
CA THR A 158 -1.69 -9.48 13.63
C THR A 158 -0.23 -9.22 13.94
N PHE A 159 0.13 -7.95 14.11
CA PHE A 159 1.49 -7.60 14.53
C PHE A 159 1.63 -7.68 16.05
N PRO A 160 2.75 -8.18 16.60
CA PRO A 160 3.92 -8.73 15.90
C PRO A 160 3.83 -10.23 15.56
N ASN A 161 2.74 -10.91 15.89
CA ASN A 161 2.63 -12.38 15.84
C ASN A 161 2.81 -12.95 14.43
N ASP A 162 2.37 -12.21 13.42
CA ASP A 162 2.39 -12.65 12.03
C ASP A 162 3.55 -12.05 11.21
N LYS A 163 4.45 -11.27 11.83
CA LYS A 163 5.51 -10.54 11.12
C LYS A 163 6.47 -11.42 10.29
N ASP A 164 6.57 -12.68 10.64
CA ASP A 164 7.41 -13.64 9.93
C ASP A 164 6.70 -14.43 8.83
N LYS A 165 5.38 -14.28 8.72
CA LYS A 165 4.59 -14.88 7.65
C LYS A 165 4.77 -14.07 6.36
N MET A 166 4.67 -14.77 5.22
CA MET A 166 4.77 -14.14 3.90
C MET A 166 3.40 -14.00 3.22
N GLU A 167 2.43 -14.80 3.63
CA GLU A 167 1.07 -14.77 3.09
C GLU A 167 0.07 -15.28 4.11
N PHE A 168 -1.17 -14.88 3.93
CA PHE A 168 -2.31 -15.41 4.65
C PHE A 168 -3.34 -15.91 3.64
N MET A 169 -3.55 -17.21 3.65
CA MET A 169 -4.64 -17.86 2.92
C MET A 169 -5.85 -17.92 3.84
N PHE A 170 -6.89 -17.21 3.49
CA PHE A 170 -8.16 -17.27 4.21
C PHE A 170 -8.80 -18.64 3.97
N ASP A 171 -9.03 -19.40 5.04
CA ASP A 171 -9.80 -20.64 4.96
C ASP A 171 -11.28 -20.26 4.73
N ARG A 172 -11.68 -20.29 3.47
CA ARG A 172 -13.08 -20.15 3.11
C ARG A 172 -13.76 -21.45 3.52
N GLY A 173 -14.79 -21.39 4.33
CA GLY A 173 -15.57 -22.57 4.74
C GLY A 173 -16.18 -23.39 3.58
N PHE A 174 -15.87 -23.03 2.34
CA PHE A 174 -16.27 -23.67 1.09
C PHE A 174 -15.04 -23.95 0.19
N HIS A 175 -13.88 -24.10 0.75
CA HIS A 175 -12.65 -24.31 -0.02
C HIS A 175 -12.75 -25.48 -0.99
N ASP A 176 -13.41 -26.54 -0.58
CA ASP A 176 -13.68 -27.74 -1.36
C ASP A 176 -14.50 -27.46 -2.64
N ALA A 177 -15.48 -26.58 -2.57
CA ALA A 177 -16.33 -26.25 -3.72
C ALA A 177 -15.63 -25.41 -4.79
N PHE A 178 -14.55 -24.70 -4.45
CA PHE A 178 -13.91 -23.74 -5.34
C PHE A 178 -12.46 -24.10 -5.71
N GLU A 179 -11.81 -24.96 -4.94
CA GLU A 179 -10.44 -25.38 -5.23
C GLU A 179 -10.36 -26.47 -6.31
N ILE A 180 -11.45 -27.24 -6.48
CA ILE A 180 -11.48 -28.43 -7.33
C ILE A 180 -11.85 -28.09 -8.78
N GLU A 181 -12.38 -26.91 -9.07
CA GLU A 181 -12.83 -26.54 -10.41
C GLU A 181 -11.98 -25.38 -10.99
N PRO A 182 -10.77 -25.69 -11.49
CA PRO A 182 -9.90 -24.67 -12.07
C PRO A 182 -10.47 -24.02 -13.34
N ASP A 183 -11.49 -24.62 -13.93
CA ASP A 183 -12.10 -24.21 -15.20
C ASP A 183 -13.44 -23.49 -15.07
N LEU A 184 -13.86 -23.12 -13.87
CA LEU A 184 -15.02 -22.29 -13.71
C LEU A 184 -14.81 -20.95 -14.42
N PRO A 185 -15.79 -20.50 -15.27
CA PRO A 185 -15.70 -19.24 -15.99
C PRO A 185 -15.67 -18.01 -15.05
N PHE A 186 -15.92 -18.23 -13.78
CA PHE A 186 -15.79 -17.27 -12.70
C PHE A 186 -14.52 -17.56 -11.88
N LYS A 187 -13.41 -17.80 -12.49
CA LYS A 187 -12.16 -17.57 -11.73
C LYS A 187 -12.32 -16.22 -11.12
N SER A 188 -12.71 -16.26 -9.87
CA SER A 188 -12.82 -15.06 -9.07
C SER A 188 -11.53 -14.27 -9.31
N LEU A 189 -11.65 -13.09 -9.85
CA LEU A 189 -10.55 -12.12 -9.92
C LEU A 189 -10.24 -11.59 -8.52
N LEU A 190 -10.68 -12.34 -7.51
CA LEU A 190 -10.40 -12.11 -6.11
C LEU A 190 -9.09 -12.75 -5.71
#